data_40814269364a827152a3a379e01a7240
#
_entry.id   40814269364a827152a3a379e01a7240
#
_cell.length_a   1.000
_cell.length_b   1.000
_cell.length_c   1.000
_cell.angle_alpha   90.00
_cell.angle_beta   90.00
_cell.angle_gamma   90.00
#
_symmetry.space_group_name_H-M   'P 1'
#
loop_
_entity.id
_entity.type
_entity.pdbx_description
1 polymer ?
#
loop_
_entity_poly.entity_id
_entity_poly.type
_entity_poly.pdbx_seq_one_letter_code
_entity_poly.pdbx_strand_id
1 'polypeptide(L)'
;MEYNLSTQIPINHRKGGFAMFQSIEYKHPKFYQVFRIFIVILASIIFAWNLCCFARPAGLFPGGFSGLSLLLQEIFQKFLHIHVPYTLLNVLLNIIPVYIGFKFIGRKFTLYSILTIILSSIFVDILPAYVFTQDAMLNSVFGGLINGFAISLCLNVGTTTGGTDFISIYLSQRKGIDAWNYILFGNVMLLILAGYLFGWSIALYSIIFQFCSTQAIQILYKRYKKETLFIISDYSEQIYKAIRETTNHDATLFQGIGCYEEKEKTLIY
;
A
#
# COMPACT_ATOMS: atom_id res chain seq x y z
N MET A 1 -31.67 2.15 42.41
CA MET A 1 -32.10 2.23 40.98
C MET A 1 -31.06 1.46 40.18
N GLU A 2 -31.34 0.18 39.94
CA GLU A 2 -30.48 -0.69 39.13
C GLU A 2 -30.65 -0.30 37.66
N TYR A 3 -29.65 0.31 37.09
CA TYR A 3 -29.58 0.52 35.65
C TYR A 3 -29.18 -0.81 34.99
N ASN A 4 -30.15 -1.39 34.32
CA ASN A 4 -29.99 -2.60 33.52
C ASN A 4 -29.12 -2.29 32.27
N LEU A 5 -27.82 -2.57 32.33
CA LEU A 5 -26.80 -2.36 31.30
C LEU A 5 -26.84 -3.42 30.19
N SER A 6 -28.02 -3.98 29.86
CA SER A 6 -28.19 -4.89 28.73
C SER A 6 -28.47 -4.19 27.38
N THR A 7 -28.40 -2.87 27.31
CA THR A 7 -28.33 -2.17 26.01
C THR A 7 -26.90 -2.28 25.47
N GLN A 8 -26.69 -3.30 24.65
CA GLN A 8 -25.57 -3.39 23.74
C GLN A 8 -25.44 -2.04 23.03
N ILE A 9 -24.46 -1.24 23.45
CA ILE A 9 -24.00 -0.12 22.64
C ILE A 9 -23.48 -0.78 21.37
N PRO A 10 -24.10 -0.54 20.20
CA PRO A 10 -23.50 -1.01 18.97
C PRO A 10 -22.19 -0.24 18.83
N ILE A 11 -21.08 -0.89 19.19
CA ILE A 11 -19.77 -0.40 18.80
C ILE A 11 -19.83 -0.43 17.29
N ASN A 12 -20.16 0.74 16.74
CA ASN A 12 -20.11 0.98 15.31
C ASN A 12 -18.62 0.95 14.94
N HIS A 13 -18.10 -0.29 14.85
CA HIS A 13 -16.87 -0.53 14.15
C HIS A 13 -17.08 0.12 12.80
N ARG A 14 -16.51 1.30 12.58
CA ARG A 14 -16.15 1.69 11.23
C ARG A 14 -15.26 0.57 10.74
N LYS A 15 -15.91 -0.43 10.17
CA LYS A 15 -15.27 -1.56 9.49
C LYS A 15 -14.58 -0.90 8.31
N GLY A 16 -13.35 -0.46 8.52
CA GLY A 16 -12.48 -0.15 7.39
C GLY A 16 -12.53 -1.36 6.48
N GLY A 17 -12.53 -1.20 5.16
CA GLY A 17 -12.68 -2.29 4.20
C GLY A 17 -11.85 -3.54 4.55
N PHE A 18 -10.73 -3.35 5.27
CA PHE A 18 -9.86 -4.41 5.74
C PHE A 18 -10.48 -5.33 6.83
N ALA A 19 -11.21 -4.80 7.80
CA ALA A 19 -11.88 -5.63 8.81
C ALA A 19 -13.00 -6.48 8.17
N MET A 20 -13.62 -5.96 7.11
CA MET A 20 -14.56 -6.72 6.27
C MET A 20 -13.87 -7.88 5.57
N PHE A 21 -12.69 -7.69 4.97
CA PHE A 21 -11.92 -8.75 4.31
C PHE A 21 -11.47 -9.84 5.29
N GLN A 22 -11.00 -9.49 6.49
CA GLN A 22 -10.66 -10.48 7.53
C GLN A 22 -11.88 -11.29 7.98
N SER A 23 -13.03 -10.66 8.13
CA SER A 23 -14.25 -11.38 8.52
C SER A 23 -14.72 -12.37 7.46
N ILE A 24 -14.53 -12.06 6.17
CA ILE A 24 -14.84 -12.95 5.05
C ILE A 24 -13.83 -14.11 4.99
N GLU A 25 -12.54 -13.83 5.21
CA GLU A 25 -11.48 -14.85 5.24
C GLU A 25 -11.77 -15.90 6.32
N TYR A 26 -12.20 -15.48 7.50
CA TYR A 26 -12.52 -16.38 8.60
C TYR A 26 -13.81 -17.20 8.36
N LYS A 27 -14.88 -16.56 7.84
CA LYS A 27 -16.19 -17.22 7.65
C LYS A 27 -16.24 -18.13 6.41
N HIS A 28 -15.59 -17.74 5.31
CA HIS A 28 -15.65 -18.44 4.04
C HIS A 28 -14.28 -18.48 3.34
N PRO A 29 -13.34 -19.33 3.80
CA PRO A 29 -11.95 -19.30 3.30
C PRO A 29 -11.82 -19.62 1.81
N LYS A 30 -12.66 -20.53 1.26
CA LYS A 30 -12.64 -20.84 -0.18
C LYS A 30 -13.14 -19.67 -1.02
N PHE A 31 -14.21 -19.01 -0.60
CA PHE A 31 -14.75 -17.83 -1.29
C PHE A 31 -13.73 -16.68 -1.26
N TYR A 32 -13.06 -16.47 -0.13
CA TYR A 32 -12.03 -15.45 -0.01
C TYR A 32 -10.85 -15.69 -0.95
N GLN A 33 -10.42 -16.94 -1.17
CA GLN A 33 -9.36 -17.26 -2.13
C GLN A 33 -9.73 -16.89 -3.56
N VAL A 34 -10.96 -17.23 -3.99
CA VAL A 34 -11.47 -16.86 -5.33
C VAL A 34 -11.56 -15.35 -5.47
N PHE A 35 -12.13 -14.68 -4.48
CA PHE A 35 -12.21 -13.21 -4.44
C PHE A 35 -10.83 -12.55 -4.50
N ARG A 36 -9.84 -13.09 -3.78
CA ARG A 36 -8.45 -12.62 -3.79
C ARG A 36 -7.83 -12.71 -5.19
N ILE A 37 -8.02 -13.84 -5.88
CA ILE A 37 -7.53 -14.02 -7.25
C ILE A 37 -8.20 -13.02 -8.19
N PHE A 38 -9.51 -12.82 -8.07
CA PHE A 38 -10.23 -11.83 -8.87
C PHE A 38 -9.68 -10.41 -8.68
N ILE A 39 -9.44 -9.99 -7.43
CA ILE A 39 -8.84 -8.68 -7.13
C ILE A 39 -7.41 -8.58 -7.68
N VAL A 40 -6.61 -9.66 -7.59
CA VAL A 40 -5.25 -9.70 -8.16
C VAL A 40 -5.29 -9.46 -9.66
N ILE A 41 -6.18 -10.14 -10.39
CA ILE A 41 -6.33 -9.96 -11.84
C ILE A 41 -6.77 -8.53 -12.15
N LEU A 42 -7.81 -8.03 -11.48
CA LEU A 42 -8.34 -6.68 -11.68
C LEU A 42 -7.26 -5.61 -11.41
N ALA A 43 -6.56 -5.71 -10.30
CA ALA A 43 -5.50 -4.78 -9.94
C ALA A 43 -4.32 -4.84 -10.93
N SER A 44 -3.97 -6.03 -11.42
CA SER A 44 -2.93 -6.21 -12.44
C SER A 44 -3.31 -5.54 -13.77
N ILE A 45 -4.58 -5.63 -14.17
CA ILE A 45 -5.09 -4.95 -15.37
C ILE A 45 -5.06 -3.43 -15.18
N ILE A 46 -5.57 -2.92 -14.06
CA ILE A 46 -5.58 -1.48 -13.76
C ILE A 46 -4.15 -0.93 -13.73
N PHE A 47 -3.23 -1.64 -13.08
CA PHE A 47 -1.83 -1.26 -13.00
C PHE A 47 -1.18 -1.20 -14.39
N ALA A 48 -1.36 -2.24 -15.20
CA ALA A 48 -0.79 -2.30 -16.55
C ALA A 48 -1.38 -1.24 -17.47
N TRP A 49 -2.70 -1.08 -17.43
CA TRP A 49 -3.41 -0.04 -18.17
C TRP A 49 -2.90 1.36 -17.81
N ASN A 50 -2.72 1.62 -16.51
CA ASN A 50 -2.15 2.88 -16.05
C ASN A 50 -0.74 3.13 -16.60
N LEU A 51 0.14 2.12 -16.59
CA LEU A 51 1.48 2.25 -17.15
C LEU A 51 1.44 2.51 -18.67
N CYS A 52 0.57 1.82 -19.40
CA CYS A 52 0.47 1.95 -20.86
C CYS A 52 -0.19 3.27 -21.29
N CYS A 53 -1.15 3.81 -20.51
CA CYS A 53 -1.96 4.94 -20.92
C CYS A 53 -1.54 6.28 -20.29
N PHE A 54 -0.87 6.27 -19.15
CA PHE A 54 -0.43 7.50 -18.46
C PHE A 54 1.09 7.60 -18.34
N ALA A 55 1.77 6.55 -17.86
CA ALA A 55 3.20 6.65 -17.60
C ALA A 55 4.02 6.65 -18.89
N ARG A 56 3.87 5.63 -19.75
CA ARG A 56 4.63 5.53 -21.01
C ARG A 56 4.43 6.70 -21.97
N PRO A 57 3.19 7.15 -22.28
CA PRO A 57 2.98 8.24 -23.23
C PRO A 57 3.60 9.56 -22.79
N ALA A 58 3.70 9.81 -21.49
CA ALA A 58 4.32 11.00 -20.94
C ALA A 58 5.82 10.82 -20.61
N GLY A 59 6.39 9.64 -20.90
CA GLY A 59 7.79 9.32 -20.59
C GLY A 59 8.08 9.25 -19.09
N LEU A 60 7.06 8.99 -18.25
CA LEU A 60 7.20 9.00 -16.81
C LEU A 60 7.73 7.66 -16.29
N PHE A 61 8.52 7.74 -15.23
CA PHE A 61 9.03 6.57 -14.53
C PHE A 61 8.33 6.46 -13.16
N PRO A 62 7.41 5.52 -12.96
CA PRO A 62 6.91 5.18 -11.62
C PRO A 62 8.08 4.83 -10.71
N GLY A 63 7.94 5.08 -9.42
CA GLY A 63 8.97 4.67 -8.47
C GLY A 63 9.06 3.15 -8.31
N GLY A 64 10.07 2.71 -7.58
CA GLY A 64 10.31 1.30 -7.29
C GLY A 64 10.84 0.49 -8.47
N PHE A 65 10.72 -0.82 -8.40
CA PHE A 65 11.28 -1.71 -9.42
C PHE A 65 10.51 -1.67 -10.74
N SER A 66 9.22 -1.33 -10.69
CA SER A 66 8.44 -1.11 -11.92
C SER A 66 8.97 0.10 -12.71
N GLY A 67 9.30 1.19 -12.02
CA GLY A 67 9.93 2.36 -12.63
C GLY A 67 11.35 2.07 -13.10
N LEU A 68 12.13 1.33 -12.31
CA LEU A 68 13.46 0.89 -12.73
C LEU A 68 13.40 0.00 -13.97
N SER A 69 12.38 -0.87 -14.08
CA SER A 69 12.17 -1.72 -15.27
C SER A 69 11.90 -0.88 -16.51
N LEU A 70 11.03 0.14 -16.42
CA LEU A 70 10.76 1.07 -17.53
C LEU A 70 12.01 1.89 -17.86
N LEU A 71 12.74 2.39 -16.87
CA LEU A 71 13.96 3.13 -17.07
C LEU A 71 15.01 2.30 -17.80
N LEU A 72 15.21 1.04 -17.39
CA LEU A 72 16.13 0.13 -18.08
C LEU A 72 15.66 -0.18 -19.49
N GLN A 73 14.35 -0.37 -19.70
CA GLN A 73 13.78 -0.59 -21.04
C GLN A 73 14.10 0.59 -21.97
N GLU A 74 13.91 1.82 -21.50
CA GLU A 74 14.24 3.03 -22.26
C GLU A 74 15.75 3.18 -22.51
N ILE A 75 16.59 2.84 -21.53
CA ILE A 75 18.06 2.83 -21.70
C ILE A 75 18.47 1.83 -22.78
N PHE A 76 17.98 0.58 -22.71
CA PHE A 76 18.30 -0.43 -23.72
C PHE A 76 17.82 -0.01 -25.11
N GLN A 77 16.63 0.56 -25.22
CA GLN A 77 16.09 1.02 -26.50
C GLN A 77 16.86 2.21 -27.05
N LYS A 78 17.16 3.24 -26.23
CA LYS A 78 17.77 4.49 -26.69
C LYS A 78 19.26 4.36 -26.95
N PHE A 79 20.01 3.64 -26.11
CA PHE A 79 21.48 3.59 -26.21
C PHE A 79 22.01 2.32 -26.88
N LEU A 80 21.29 1.19 -26.75
CA LEU A 80 21.73 -0.09 -27.32
C LEU A 80 20.91 -0.54 -28.52
N HIS A 81 19.79 0.17 -28.84
CA HIS A 81 18.84 -0.19 -29.89
C HIS A 81 18.26 -1.63 -29.75
N ILE A 82 18.20 -2.14 -28.51
CA ILE A 82 17.66 -3.45 -28.19
C ILE A 82 16.30 -3.30 -27.56
N HIS A 83 15.30 -3.97 -28.13
CA HIS A 83 13.95 -4.03 -27.54
C HIS A 83 13.89 -5.17 -26.50
N VAL A 84 13.86 -4.82 -25.21
CA VAL A 84 13.72 -5.77 -24.12
C VAL A 84 12.29 -5.70 -23.58
N PRO A 85 11.55 -6.84 -23.46
CA PRO A 85 10.21 -6.84 -22.89
C PRO A 85 10.24 -6.35 -21.43
N TYR A 86 9.22 -5.58 -21.04
CA TYR A 86 9.06 -5.12 -19.66
C TYR A 86 8.97 -6.30 -18.69
N THR A 87 8.25 -7.35 -19.09
CA THR A 87 8.09 -8.59 -18.29
C THR A 87 9.42 -9.17 -17.86
N LEU A 88 10.37 -9.28 -18.78
CA LEU A 88 11.70 -9.84 -18.46
C LEU A 88 12.41 -9.03 -17.40
N LEU A 89 12.48 -7.72 -17.57
CA LEU A 89 13.16 -6.81 -16.65
C LEU A 89 12.50 -6.79 -15.28
N ASN A 90 11.18 -6.65 -15.25
CA ASN A 90 10.44 -6.57 -13.99
C ASN A 90 10.49 -7.88 -13.19
N VAL A 91 10.39 -9.03 -13.85
CA VAL A 91 10.49 -10.33 -13.18
C VAL A 91 11.90 -10.55 -12.62
N LEU A 92 12.95 -10.26 -13.40
CA LEU A 92 14.34 -10.39 -12.94
C LEU A 92 14.64 -9.50 -11.74
N LEU A 93 14.25 -8.25 -11.77
CA LEU A 93 14.44 -7.31 -10.66
C LEU A 93 13.68 -7.74 -9.40
N ASN A 94 12.53 -8.39 -9.55
CA ASN A 94 11.72 -8.85 -8.42
C ASN A 94 12.21 -10.15 -7.78
N ILE A 95 13.22 -10.84 -8.29
CA ILE A 95 13.76 -12.07 -7.69
C ILE A 95 14.19 -11.82 -6.24
N ILE A 96 14.94 -10.74 -6.00
CA ILE A 96 15.44 -10.40 -4.65
C ILE A 96 14.29 -10.07 -3.69
N PRO A 97 13.35 -9.17 -3.99
CA PRO A 97 12.16 -8.92 -3.15
C PRO A 97 11.34 -10.17 -2.87
N VAL A 98 11.15 -11.02 -3.86
CA VAL A 98 10.42 -12.29 -3.71
C VAL A 98 11.12 -13.22 -2.72
N TYR A 99 12.44 -13.34 -2.80
CA TYR A 99 13.22 -14.11 -1.82
C TYR A 99 13.05 -13.56 -0.39
N ILE A 100 13.11 -12.23 -0.24
CA ILE A 100 12.84 -11.55 1.05
C ILE A 100 11.41 -11.85 1.54
N GLY A 101 10.44 -11.82 0.64
CA GLY A 101 9.05 -12.13 0.93
C GLY A 101 8.86 -13.56 1.48
N PHE A 102 9.50 -14.55 0.87
CA PHE A 102 9.46 -15.94 1.35
C PHE A 102 10.09 -16.12 2.72
N LYS A 103 11.20 -15.42 2.97
CA LYS A 103 11.97 -15.59 4.21
C LYS A 103 11.36 -14.85 5.40
N PHE A 104 10.77 -13.65 5.18
CA PHE A 104 10.45 -12.73 6.26
C PHE A 104 8.96 -12.37 6.38
N ILE A 105 8.18 -12.48 5.31
CA ILE A 105 6.76 -12.07 5.31
C ILE A 105 5.85 -13.29 5.37
N GLY A 106 5.98 -14.22 4.42
CA GLY A 106 5.22 -15.45 4.43
C GLY A 106 4.89 -16.02 3.05
N ARG A 107 4.77 -17.35 2.98
CA ARG A 107 4.60 -18.08 1.71
C ARG A 107 3.35 -17.70 0.94
N LYS A 108 2.19 -17.60 1.62
CA LYS A 108 0.91 -17.26 0.96
C LYS A 108 0.95 -15.86 0.33
N PHE A 109 1.43 -14.87 1.09
CA PHE A 109 1.61 -13.51 0.59
C PHE A 109 2.50 -13.49 -0.65
N THR A 110 3.66 -14.13 -0.57
CA THR A 110 4.67 -14.10 -1.64
C THR A 110 4.20 -14.81 -2.91
N LEU A 111 3.51 -15.96 -2.81
CA LEU A 111 2.97 -16.66 -3.97
C LEU A 111 1.94 -15.81 -4.74
N TYR A 112 0.99 -15.18 -4.04
CA TYR A 112 0.04 -14.28 -4.70
C TYR A 112 0.72 -13.04 -5.27
N SER A 113 1.79 -12.55 -4.64
CA SER A 113 2.57 -11.41 -5.16
C SER A 113 3.33 -11.80 -6.44
N ILE A 114 3.89 -13.00 -6.52
CA ILE A 114 4.49 -13.52 -7.76
C ILE A 114 3.44 -13.55 -8.87
N LEU A 115 2.23 -14.05 -8.58
CA LEU A 115 1.13 -14.05 -9.54
C LEU A 115 0.80 -12.63 -10.03
N THR A 116 0.72 -11.66 -9.09
CA THR A 116 0.47 -10.25 -9.43
C THR A 116 1.58 -9.68 -10.31
N ILE A 117 2.86 -9.91 -9.95
CA ILE A 117 4.03 -9.42 -10.70
C ILE A 117 4.01 -9.98 -12.14
N ILE A 118 3.78 -11.27 -12.31
CA ILE A 118 3.77 -11.90 -13.62
C ILE A 118 2.59 -11.40 -14.45
N LEU A 119 1.37 -11.38 -13.89
CA LEU A 119 0.19 -10.93 -14.62
C LEU A 119 0.28 -9.45 -15.01
N SER A 120 0.66 -8.58 -14.08
CA SER A 120 0.81 -7.15 -14.38
C SER A 120 1.87 -6.91 -15.44
N SER A 121 2.99 -7.62 -15.38
CA SER A 121 4.07 -7.48 -16.37
C SER A 121 3.64 -7.93 -17.76
N ILE A 122 2.98 -9.10 -17.87
CA ILE A 122 2.46 -9.60 -19.13
C ILE A 122 1.43 -8.63 -19.72
N PHE A 123 0.52 -8.11 -18.89
CA PHE A 123 -0.47 -7.13 -19.35
C PHE A 123 0.18 -5.82 -19.84
N VAL A 124 1.29 -5.37 -19.21
CA VAL A 124 2.03 -4.19 -19.69
C VAL A 124 2.64 -4.39 -21.08
N ASP A 125 3.04 -5.61 -21.41
CA ASP A 125 3.59 -5.92 -22.74
C ASP A 125 2.51 -6.18 -23.81
N ILE A 126 1.30 -6.61 -23.40
CA ILE A 126 0.20 -6.96 -24.33
C ILE A 126 -0.76 -5.80 -24.56
N LEU A 127 -1.06 -5.00 -23.53
CA LEU A 127 -2.04 -3.93 -23.66
C LEU A 127 -1.56 -2.82 -24.60
N PRO A 128 -2.43 -2.39 -25.53
CA PRO A 128 -2.08 -1.26 -26.39
C PRO A 128 -1.97 0.05 -25.57
N ALA A 129 -1.00 0.87 -25.92
CA ALA A 129 -0.90 2.21 -25.38
C ALA A 129 -2.02 3.09 -25.94
N TYR A 130 -2.80 3.71 -25.07
CA TYR A 130 -3.80 4.72 -25.45
C TYR A 130 -3.48 6.04 -24.74
N VAL A 131 -3.29 7.08 -25.51
CA VAL A 131 -2.93 8.41 -24.98
C VAL A 131 -4.22 9.17 -24.67
N PHE A 132 -4.53 9.32 -23.40
CA PHE A 132 -5.70 10.11 -22.94
C PHE A 132 -5.42 11.60 -23.03
N THR A 133 -4.21 12.02 -22.70
CA THR A 133 -3.78 13.42 -22.73
C THR A 133 -2.29 13.49 -23.01
N GLN A 134 -1.90 14.56 -23.67
CA GLN A 134 -0.48 14.89 -23.88
C GLN A 134 0.10 15.74 -22.74
N ASP A 135 -0.74 16.19 -21.81
CA ASP A 135 -0.31 16.97 -20.65
C ASP A 135 0.40 16.08 -19.64
N ALA A 136 1.70 16.30 -19.46
CA ALA A 136 2.53 15.53 -18.54
C ALA A 136 2.12 15.73 -17.09
N MET A 137 1.59 16.89 -16.71
CA MET A 137 1.10 17.16 -15.34
C MET A 137 -0.14 16.35 -15.03
N LEU A 138 -1.13 16.31 -15.93
CA LEU A 138 -2.33 15.49 -15.79
C LEU A 138 -1.96 14.01 -15.74
N ASN A 139 -1.07 13.55 -16.61
CA ASN A 139 -0.58 12.18 -16.59
C ASN A 139 0.12 11.82 -15.27
N SER A 140 0.88 12.76 -14.69
CA SER A 140 1.58 12.55 -13.42
C SER A 140 0.60 12.41 -12.25
N VAL A 141 -0.38 13.30 -12.15
CA VAL A 141 -1.32 13.32 -11.03
C VAL A 141 -2.29 12.15 -11.12
N PHE A 142 -3.02 12.02 -12.24
CA PHE A 142 -4.03 10.95 -12.38
C PHE A 142 -3.39 9.59 -12.51
N GLY A 143 -2.30 9.46 -13.26
CA GLY A 143 -1.55 8.21 -13.33
C GLY A 143 -1.00 7.79 -11.96
N GLY A 144 -0.50 8.73 -11.17
CA GLY A 144 -0.07 8.46 -9.80
C GLY A 144 -1.21 7.97 -8.90
N LEU A 145 -2.36 8.64 -8.92
CA LEU A 145 -3.53 8.24 -8.14
C LEU A 145 -4.03 6.84 -8.52
N ILE A 146 -4.16 6.55 -9.82
CA ILE A 146 -4.58 5.22 -10.32
C ILE A 146 -3.55 4.16 -9.95
N ASN A 147 -2.25 4.47 -10.04
CA ASN A 147 -1.18 3.59 -9.61
C ASN A 147 -1.30 3.21 -8.13
N GLY A 148 -1.45 4.21 -7.27
CA GLY A 148 -1.63 4.01 -5.84
C GLY A 148 -2.90 3.24 -5.50
N PHE A 149 -3.98 3.46 -6.24
CA PHE A 149 -5.21 2.68 -6.12
C PHE A 149 -4.99 1.20 -6.46
N ALA A 150 -4.37 0.89 -7.59
CA ALA A 150 -4.07 -0.48 -8.01
C ALA A 150 -3.19 -1.22 -7.00
N ILE A 151 -2.12 -0.57 -6.51
CA ILE A 151 -1.25 -1.10 -5.47
C ILE A 151 -2.04 -1.35 -4.18
N SER A 152 -2.89 -0.41 -3.77
CA SER A 152 -3.70 -0.54 -2.56
C SER A 152 -4.69 -1.68 -2.62
N LEU A 153 -5.29 -1.96 -3.79
CA LEU A 153 -6.14 -3.14 -3.99
C LEU A 153 -5.38 -4.43 -3.72
N CYS A 154 -4.15 -4.55 -4.26
CA CYS A 154 -3.29 -5.70 -4.01
C CYS A 154 -2.96 -5.84 -2.52
N LEU A 155 -2.53 -4.75 -1.88
CA LEU A 155 -2.12 -4.75 -0.48
C LEU A 155 -3.28 -5.13 0.46
N ASN A 156 -4.49 -4.66 0.19
CA ASN A 156 -5.68 -4.96 1.00
C ASN A 156 -6.07 -6.44 0.98
N VAL A 157 -5.82 -7.15 -0.12
CA VAL A 157 -6.04 -8.61 -0.19
C VAL A 157 -4.80 -9.43 0.19
N GLY A 158 -3.76 -8.78 0.70
CA GLY A 158 -2.55 -9.44 1.19
C GLY A 158 -1.62 -9.91 0.09
N THR A 159 -1.44 -9.12 -0.96
CA THR A 159 -0.47 -9.29 -2.05
C THR A 159 0.16 -7.95 -2.38
N THR A 160 1.15 -7.91 -3.26
CA THR A 160 1.78 -6.67 -3.73
C THR A 160 2.09 -6.74 -5.23
N THR A 161 2.24 -5.58 -5.86
CA THR A 161 2.73 -5.46 -7.24
C THR A 161 4.24 -5.69 -7.37
N GLY A 162 4.93 -5.91 -6.25
CA GLY A 162 6.35 -6.24 -6.23
C GLY A 162 7.26 -5.10 -5.76
N GLY A 163 8.57 -5.30 -5.96
CA GLY A 163 9.58 -4.26 -5.76
C GLY A 163 9.71 -3.76 -4.33
N THR A 164 9.76 -2.45 -4.20
CA THR A 164 9.91 -1.75 -2.92
C THR A 164 8.77 -1.99 -1.94
N ASP A 165 7.61 -2.43 -2.42
CA ASP A 165 6.46 -2.73 -1.57
C ASP A 165 6.75 -3.88 -0.59
N PHE A 166 7.54 -4.90 -1.01
CA PHE A 166 7.99 -5.96 -0.11
C PHE A 166 8.80 -5.38 1.06
N ILE A 167 9.64 -4.39 0.77
CA ILE A 167 10.45 -3.72 1.78
C ILE A 167 9.54 -2.93 2.74
N SER A 168 8.56 -2.20 2.20
CA SER A 168 7.59 -1.45 3.00
C SER A 168 6.83 -2.35 3.96
N ILE A 169 6.29 -3.47 3.45
CA ILE A 169 5.53 -4.42 4.25
C ILE A 169 6.42 -5.07 5.32
N TYR A 170 7.63 -5.47 4.96
CA TYR A 170 8.60 -6.04 5.91
C TYR A 170 8.89 -5.07 7.07
N LEU A 171 9.18 -3.80 6.75
CA LEU A 171 9.47 -2.78 7.76
C LEU A 171 8.23 -2.47 8.61
N SER A 172 7.07 -2.39 8.00
CA SER A 172 5.82 -2.15 8.71
C SER A 172 5.48 -3.30 9.67
N GLN A 173 5.65 -4.55 9.24
CA GLN A 173 5.39 -5.72 10.08
C GLN A 173 6.37 -5.90 11.22
N ARG A 174 7.66 -5.69 10.96
CA ARG A 174 8.74 -5.97 11.93
C ARG A 174 9.01 -4.81 12.87
N LYS A 175 8.97 -3.58 12.35
CA LYS A 175 9.33 -2.39 13.11
C LYS A 175 8.15 -1.48 13.42
N GLY A 176 6.96 -1.75 12.88
CA GLY A 176 5.79 -0.90 13.06
C GLY A 176 5.93 0.49 12.42
N ILE A 177 6.86 0.65 11.48
CA ILE A 177 7.16 1.93 10.82
C ILE A 177 6.38 2.00 9.52
N ASP A 178 5.70 3.13 9.27
CA ASP A 178 5.15 3.45 7.96
C ASP A 178 6.31 3.80 7.00
N ALA A 179 6.75 2.80 6.23
CA ALA A 179 7.95 2.93 5.39
C ALA A 179 7.70 3.59 4.03
N TRP A 180 6.46 3.96 3.69
CA TRP A 180 6.13 4.51 2.37
C TRP A 180 6.85 5.83 2.07
N ASN A 181 7.03 6.69 3.07
CA ASN A 181 7.77 7.94 2.90
C ASN A 181 9.27 7.70 2.68
N TYR A 182 9.87 6.69 3.32
CA TYR A 182 11.27 6.33 3.09
C TYR A 182 11.49 5.76 1.68
N ILE A 183 10.51 4.98 1.20
CA ILE A 183 10.52 4.46 -0.17
C ILE A 183 10.36 5.59 -1.18
N LEU A 184 9.47 6.54 -0.93
CA LEU A 184 9.34 7.74 -1.76
C LEU A 184 10.69 8.45 -1.88
N PHE A 185 11.37 8.67 -0.76
CA PHE A 185 12.69 9.32 -0.77
C PHE A 185 13.74 8.53 -1.56
N GLY A 186 13.82 7.21 -1.37
CA GLY A 186 14.72 6.34 -2.14
C GLY A 186 14.41 6.35 -3.64
N ASN A 187 13.12 6.39 -4.01
CA ASN A 187 12.70 6.47 -5.40
C ASN A 187 13.06 7.83 -6.04
N VAL A 188 13.00 8.92 -5.27
CA VAL A 188 13.43 10.25 -5.76
C VAL A 188 14.90 10.23 -6.20
N MET A 189 15.77 9.53 -5.48
CA MET A 189 17.19 9.39 -5.89
C MET A 189 17.32 8.69 -7.24
N LEU A 190 16.52 7.64 -7.49
CA LEU A 190 16.46 6.97 -8.79
C LEU A 190 15.94 7.91 -9.88
N LEU A 191 14.94 8.73 -9.59
CA LEU A 191 14.35 9.67 -10.53
C LEU A 191 15.29 10.85 -10.85
N ILE A 192 16.17 11.24 -9.95
CA ILE A 192 17.25 12.20 -10.22
C ILE A 192 18.19 11.65 -11.30
N LEU A 193 18.57 10.37 -11.22
CA LEU A 193 19.36 9.70 -12.24
C LEU A 193 18.62 9.69 -13.60
N ALA A 194 17.33 9.38 -13.59
CA ALA A 194 16.49 9.44 -14.78
C ALA A 194 16.46 10.86 -15.38
N GLY A 195 16.44 11.90 -14.55
CA GLY A 195 16.48 13.31 -14.96
C GLY A 195 17.77 13.66 -15.69
N TYR A 196 18.90 13.15 -15.22
CA TYR A 196 20.18 13.34 -15.88
C TYR A 196 20.24 12.68 -17.26
N LEU A 197 19.64 11.50 -17.41
CA LEU A 197 19.68 10.73 -18.67
C LEU A 197 18.61 11.15 -19.69
N PHE A 198 17.42 11.53 -19.24
CA PHE A 198 16.25 11.74 -20.09
C PHE A 198 15.68 13.17 -20.03
N GLY A 199 16.16 13.99 -19.10
CA GLY A 199 15.74 15.38 -18.92
C GLY A 199 15.00 15.64 -17.61
N TRP A 200 15.23 16.81 -17.05
CA TRP A 200 14.73 17.19 -15.73
C TRP A 200 13.21 17.31 -15.65
N SER A 201 12.54 17.69 -16.74
CA SER A 201 11.06 17.75 -16.77
C SER A 201 10.45 16.38 -16.52
N ILE A 202 10.99 15.32 -17.13
CA ILE A 202 10.53 13.93 -16.95
C ILE A 202 10.73 13.50 -15.49
N ALA A 203 11.87 13.80 -14.90
CA ALA A 203 12.15 13.46 -13.50
C ALA A 203 11.18 14.16 -12.54
N LEU A 204 10.95 15.46 -12.71
CA LEU A 204 10.06 16.24 -11.85
C LEU A 204 8.61 15.74 -11.94
N TYR A 205 8.10 15.49 -13.14
CA TYR A 205 6.78 14.91 -13.32
C TYR A 205 6.68 13.47 -12.76
N SER A 206 7.76 12.68 -12.87
CA SER A 206 7.81 11.34 -12.27
C SER A 206 7.81 11.39 -10.72
N ILE A 207 8.44 12.41 -10.12
CA ILE A 207 8.36 12.66 -8.67
C ILE A 207 6.92 12.99 -8.26
N ILE A 208 6.21 13.83 -9.03
CA ILE A 208 4.79 14.13 -8.77
C ILE A 208 3.94 12.85 -8.87
N PHE A 209 4.16 12.05 -9.92
CA PHE A 209 3.48 10.75 -10.07
C PHE A 209 3.69 9.86 -8.84
N GLN A 210 4.95 9.71 -8.41
CA GLN A 210 5.29 8.88 -7.26
C GLN A 210 4.71 9.43 -5.95
N PHE A 211 4.70 10.75 -5.77
CA PHE A 211 4.10 11.40 -4.62
C PHE A 211 2.60 11.12 -4.55
N CYS A 212 1.86 11.35 -5.65
CA CYS A 212 0.42 11.07 -5.74
C CYS A 212 0.11 9.59 -5.46
N SER A 213 0.92 8.68 -6.03
CA SER A 213 0.79 7.25 -5.78
C SER A 213 0.99 6.90 -4.31
N THR A 214 2.03 7.44 -3.68
CA THR A 214 2.33 7.20 -2.26
C THR A 214 1.22 7.73 -1.36
N GLN A 215 0.68 8.93 -1.63
CA GLN A 215 -0.44 9.49 -0.87
C GLN A 215 -1.71 8.63 -1.01
N ALA A 216 -2.01 8.18 -2.24
CA ALA A 216 -3.15 7.27 -2.46
C ALA A 216 -2.99 5.96 -1.68
N ILE A 217 -1.79 5.37 -1.66
CA ILE A 217 -1.51 4.17 -0.87
C ILE A 217 -1.71 4.44 0.63
N GLN A 218 -1.18 5.53 1.17
CA GLN A 218 -1.29 5.87 2.59
C GLN A 218 -2.73 6.09 3.04
N ILE A 219 -3.59 6.62 2.17
CA ILE A 219 -5.02 6.84 2.45
C ILE A 219 -5.80 5.52 2.39
N LEU A 220 -5.54 4.71 1.36
CA LEU A 220 -6.34 3.52 1.05
C LEU A 220 -5.86 2.26 1.78
N TYR A 221 -4.59 2.19 2.18
CA TYR A 221 -3.99 1.06 2.85
C TYR A 221 -3.61 1.38 4.29
N LYS A 222 -4.45 0.98 5.25
CA LYS A 222 -4.29 1.28 6.67
C LYS A 222 -3.97 0.04 7.53
N ARG A 223 -3.60 -1.07 6.92
CA ARG A 223 -3.48 -2.38 7.59
C ARG A 223 -2.54 -2.41 8.80
N TYR A 224 -1.46 -1.64 8.77
CA TYR A 224 -0.45 -1.62 9.82
C TYR A 224 -0.39 -0.31 10.59
N LYS A 225 -1.34 0.59 10.39
CA LYS A 225 -1.44 1.79 11.22
C LYS A 225 -1.92 1.36 12.61
N LYS A 226 -1.07 1.56 13.60
CA LYS A 226 -1.45 1.45 15.00
C LYS A 226 -2.02 2.78 15.43
N GLU A 227 -3.17 2.76 16.09
CA GLU A 227 -3.76 3.93 16.70
C GLU A 227 -3.60 3.80 18.22
N THR A 228 -3.15 4.85 18.86
CA THR A 228 -3.08 4.96 20.30
C THR A 228 -4.31 5.72 20.76
N LEU A 229 -5.07 5.14 21.66
CA LEU A 229 -6.23 5.77 22.25
C LEU A 229 -5.88 6.26 23.66
N PHE A 230 -6.17 7.54 23.91
CA PHE A 230 -6.14 8.11 25.24
C PHE A 230 -7.58 8.34 25.69
N ILE A 231 -8.02 7.65 26.74
CA ILE A 231 -9.38 7.77 27.24
C ILE A 231 -9.31 8.33 28.65
N ILE A 232 -9.93 9.48 28.87
CA ILE A 232 -10.08 10.07 30.20
C ILE A 232 -11.54 9.89 30.60
N SER A 233 -11.80 9.21 31.71
CA SER A 233 -13.16 8.90 32.17
C SER A 233 -13.21 8.64 33.66
N ASP A 234 -14.34 8.96 34.27
CA ASP A 234 -14.65 8.60 35.66
C ASP A 234 -15.03 7.11 35.79
N TYR A 235 -15.31 6.43 34.67
CA TYR A 235 -15.66 5.01 34.62
C TYR A 235 -14.51 4.12 34.12
N SER A 236 -13.29 4.45 34.48
CA SER A 236 -12.08 3.82 33.98
C SER A 236 -12.06 2.31 34.16
N GLU A 237 -12.54 1.81 35.30
CA GLU A 237 -12.55 0.37 35.60
C GLU A 237 -13.49 -0.42 34.69
N GLN A 238 -14.66 0.12 34.38
CA GLN A 238 -15.61 -0.53 33.46
C GLN A 238 -15.09 -0.54 32.03
N ILE A 239 -14.45 0.57 31.63
CA ILE A 239 -13.90 0.72 30.28
C ILE A 239 -12.74 -0.24 30.05
N TYR A 240 -11.77 -0.35 30.97
CA TYR A 240 -10.64 -1.25 30.75
C TYR A 240 -11.06 -2.73 30.79
N LYS A 241 -12.04 -3.09 31.63
CA LYS A 241 -12.63 -4.45 31.60
C LYS A 241 -13.28 -4.76 30.26
N ALA A 242 -14.07 -3.83 29.72
CA ALA A 242 -14.69 -3.98 28.41
C ALA A 242 -13.64 -4.07 27.28
N ILE A 243 -12.56 -3.28 27.33
CA ILE A 243 -11.44 -3.34 26.38
C ILE A 243 -10.80 -4.74 26.43
N ARG A 244 -10.46 -5.24 27.63
CA ARG A 244 -9.83 -6.54 27.82
C ARG A 244 -10.71 -7.69 27.29
N GLU A 245 -12.01 -7.67 27.62
CA GLU A 245 -12.95 -8.72 27.21
C GLU A 245 -13.23 -8.72 25.69
N THR A 246 -13.26 -7.52 25.08
CA THR A 246 -13.67 -7.39 23.68
C THR A 246 -12.50 -7.50 22.72
N THR A 247 -11.31 -7.02 23.10
CA THR A 247 -10.15 -6.87 22.19
C THR A 247 -8.98 -7.79 22.50
N ASN A 248 -8.96 -8.47 23.66
CA ASN A 248 -7.81 -9.19 24.21
C ASN A 248 -6.52 -8.33 24.28
N HIS A 249 -6.68 -7.00 24.39
CA HIS A 249 -5.58 -6.06 24.61
C HIS A 249 -5.56 -5.63 26.07
N ASP A 250 -4.38 -5.34 26.56
CA ASP A 250 -4.19 -4.74 27.87
C ASP A 250 -4.24 -3.20 27.76
N ALA A 251 -4.50 -2.53 28.88
CA ALA A 251 -4.54 -1.10 29.00
C ALA A 251 -3.76 -0.66 30.24
N THR A 252 -3.07 0.46 30.12
CA THR A 252 -2.30 1.04 31.24
C THR A 252 -3.07 2.22 31.84
N LEU A 253 -3.26 2.21 33.15
CA LEU A 253 -3.96 3.26 33.86
C LEU A 253 -2.94 4.25 34.46
N PHE A 254 -3.16 5.52 34.18
CA PHE A 254 -2.40 6.63 34.79
C PHE A 254 -3.37 7.47 35.62
N GLN A 255 -3.02 7.75 36.86
CA GLN A 255 -3.74 8.70 37.72
C GLN A 255 -3.21 10.10 37.50
N GLY A 256 -4.13 11.06 37.39
CA GLY A 256 -3.80 12.46 37.24
C GLY A 256 -4.88 13.35 37.87
N ILE A 257 -4.65 14.62 37.93
CA ILE A 257 -5.59 15.62 38.47
C ILE A 257 -6.09 16.47 37.30
N GLY A 258 -7.41 16.61 37.16
CA GLY A 258 -8.03 17.50 36.20
C GLY A 258 -7.77 18.95 36.57
N CYS A 259 -7.10 19.71 35.69
CA CYS A 259 -6.62 21.07 36.01
C CYS A 259 -7.74 22.09 36.26
N TYR A 260 -8.96 21.86 35.78
CA TYR A 260 -10.08 22.78 35.95
C TYR A 260 -10.93 22.47 37.18
N GLU A 261 -11.23 21.21 37.43
CA GLU A 261 -12.08 20.77 38.53
C GLU A 261 -11.30 20.32 39.77
N GLU A 262 -9.96 20.25 39.65
CA GLU A 262 -9.03 19.74 40.69
C GLU A 262 -9.40 18.33 41.21
N LYS A 263 -10.15 17.54 40.38
CA LYS A 263 -10.53 16.18 40.73
C LYS A 263 -9.57 15.15 40.15
N GLU A 264 -9.46 14.03 40.85
CA GLU A 264 -8.72 12.89 40.34
C GLU A 264 -9.39 12.35 39.07
N LYS A 265 -8.61 12.13 38.03
CA LYS A 265 -9.01 11.56 36.76
C LYS A 265 -8.07 10.43 36.39
N THR A 266 -8.61 9.38 35.79
CA THR A 266 -7.80 8.26 35.29
C THR A 266 -7.71 8.33 33.77
N LEU A 267 -6.47 8.33 33.26
CA LEU A 267 -6.16 8.19 31.84
C LEU A 267 -5.92 6.71 31.54
N ILE A 268 -6.63 6.17 30.59
CA ILE A 268 -6.45 4.81 30.05
C ILE A 268 -5.66 4.96 28.74
N TYR A 269 -4.53 4.26 28.67
CA TYR A 269 -3.60 4.25 27.53
C TYR A 269 -3.53 2.86 26.92
#